data_5c83292d79b1ac46c66ab56208ac3b94
#
_entry.id   5c83292d79b1ac46c66ab56208ac3b94
#
_cell.length_a   1.000
_cell.length_b   1.000
_cell.length_c   1.000
_cell.angle_alpha   90.00
_cell.angle_beta   90.00
_cell.angle_gamma   90.00
#
_symmetry.space_group_name_H-M   'P 1'
#
loop_
_entity.id
_entity.type
_entity.pdbx_description
1 polymer ?
#
loop_
_entity_poly.entity_id
_entity_poly.type
_entity_poly.pdbx_seq_one_letter_code
_entity_poly.pdbx_strand_id
1 'polypeptide(L)'
;ALRAQTRTRLASSDAVAVITQQGTAAADYIRSGARAEEFWIRAQSLGYSLHPLTPVSLYATDADHLRALAPTRARELAALSDELTALTAHQPGEHVALILRIFRTSSSAPPSRRRSQREP
;
A
#
# COMPACT_ATOMS: atom_id res chain seq x y z
N ALA A 1 18.05 0.30 10.04
CA ALA A 1 17.99 1.02 8.75
C ALA A 1 16.55 1.14 8.20
N LEU A 2 15.81 0.07 7.96
CA LEU A 2 14.47 0.10 7.35
C LEU A 2 13.43 0.92 8.15
N ARG A 3 13.38 0.76 9.49
CA ARG A 3 12.46 1.54 10.34
C ARG A 3 12.70 3.06 10.26
N ALA A 4 13.96 3.47 10.24
CA ALA A 4 14.32 4.89 10.14
C ALA A 4 13.92 5.46 8.77
N GLN A 5 14.15 4.72 7.69
CA GLN A 5 13.75 5.10 6.34
C GLN A 5 12.23 5.24 6.19
N THR A 6 11.46 4.29 6.71
CA THR A 6 10.00 4.33 6.66
C THR A 6 9.47 5.53 7.45
N ARG A 7 10.01 5.77 8.64
CA ARG A 7 9.62 6.92 9.47
C ARG A 7 9.92 8.26 8.77
N THR A 8 11.12 8.39 8.19
CA THR A 8 11.48 9.60 7.43
C THR A 8 10.57 9.80 6.22
N ARG A 9 10.27 8.75 5.48
CA ARG A 9 9.35 8.82 4.34
C ARG A 9 7.93 9.20 4.74
N LEU A 10 7.41 8.65 5.84
CA LEU A 10 6.10 9.01 6.35
C LEU A 10 6.06 10.45 6.86
N ALA A 11 7.09 10.89 7.58
CA ALA A 11 7.20 12.27 8.07
C ALA A 11 7.30 13.32 6.95
N SER A 12 7.78 12.94 5.76
CA SER A 12 7.85 13.79 4.57
C SER A 12 6.64 13.63 3.63
N SER A 13 5.58 13.00 4.08
CA SER A 13 4.35 12.84 3.30
C SER A 13 3.32 13.89 3.71
N ASP A 14 2.57 14.40 2.74
CA ASP A 14 1.45 15.31 2.99
C ASP A 14 0.22 14.54 3.52
N ALA A 15 0.04 13.30 3.06
CA ALA A 15 -1.03 12.41 3.48
C ALA A 15 -0.70 10.93 3.25
N VAL A 16 -1.52 10.08 3.83
CA VAL A 16 -1.54 8.64 3.57
C VAL A 16 -2.94 8.26 3.13
N ALA A 17 -3.04 7.56 2.01
CA ALA A 17 -4.29 6.98 1.53
C ALA A 17 -4.29 5.47 1.77
N VAL A 18 -5.41 4.96 2.22
CA VAL A 18 -5.63 3.52 2.38
C VAL A 18 -6.76 3.11 1.46
N ILE A 19 -6.51 2.16 0.59
CA ILE A 19 -7.53 1.57 -0.28
C ILE A 19 -7.96 0.26 0.35
N THR A 20 -9.25 0.17 0.63
CA THR A 20 -9.89 -1.02 1.20
C THR A 20 -10.73 -1.73 0.14
N GLN A 21 -11.00 -2.99 0.37
CA GLN A 21 -11.88 -3.81 -0.48
C GLN A 21 -12.77 -4.72 0.36
N GLN A 22 -13.94 -5.03 -0.17
CA GLN A 22 -14.82 -6.08 0.35
C GLN A 22 -14.40 -7.41 -0.28
N GLY A 23 -14.16 -8.41 0.57
CA GLY A 23 -13.80 -9.75 0.13
C GLY A 23 -12.33 -9.93 -0.28
N THR A 24 -11.97 -11.17 -0.59
CA THR A 24 -10.61 -11.62 -0.88
C THR A 24 -10.51 -12.46 -2.16
N ALA A 25 -11.56 -12.45 -2.99
CA ALA A 25 -11.54 -13.13 -4.28
C ALA A 25 -10.65 -12.39 -5.28
N ALA A 26 -10.14 -13.07 -6.29
CA ALA A 26 -9.32 -12.46 -7.34
C ALA A 26 -9.99 -11.25 -8.00
N ALA A 27 -11.31 -11.32 -8.21
CA ALA A 27 -12.09 -10.20 -8.77
C ALA A 27 -12.10 -8.96 -7.84
N ASP A 28 -11.99 -9.13 -6.52
CA ASP A 28 -11.92 -8.03 -5.56
C ASP A 28 -10.58 -7.31 -5.69
N TYR A 29 -9.48 -8.04 -5.83
CA TYR A 29 -8.15 -7.47 -6.06
C TYR A 29 -8.06 -6.74 -7.40
N ILE A 30 -8.68 -7.28 -8.46
CA ILE A 30 -8.72 -6.61 -9.78
C ILE A 30 -9.46 -5.27 -9.67
N ARG A 31 -10.63 -5.25 -9.01
CA ARG A 31 -11.38 -4.00 -8.80
C ARG A 31 -10.62 -2.99 -7.96
N SER A 32 -9.95 -3.43 -6.92
CA SER A 32 -9.12 -2.56 -6.08
C SER A 32 -7.93 -2.01 -6.83
N GLY A 33 -7.29 -2.82 -7.68
CA GLY A 33 -6.21 -2.38 -8.56
C GLY A 33 -6.67 -1.28 -9.53
N ALA A 34 -7.82 -1.45 -10.16
CA ALA A 34 -8.38 -0.44 -11.05
C ALA A 34 -8.67 0.89 -10.31
N ARG A 35 -9.23 0.82 -9.10
CA ARG A 35 -9.46 2.02 -8.26
C ARG A 35 -8.15 2.67 -7.81
N ALA A 36 -7.13 1.89 -7.51
CA ALA A 36 -5.81 2.39 -7.14
C ALA A 36 -5.17 3.14 -8.32
N GLU A 37 -5.30 2.63 -9.53
CA GLU A 37 -4.79 3.28 -10.75
C GLU A 37 -5.54 4.59 -11.03
N GLU A 38 -6.85 4.59 -10.97
CA GLU A 38 -7.67 5.80 -11.14
C GLU A 38 -7.28 6.87 -10.11
N PHE A 39 -7.16 6.48 -8.85
CA PHE A 39 -6.70 7.37 -7.78
C PHE A 39 -5.32 7.94 -8.06
N TRP A 40 -4.40 7.10 -8.54
CA TRP A 40 -3.03 7.50 -8.88
C TRP A 40 -3.00 8.54 -9.98
N ILE A 41 -3.70 8.27 -11.10
CA ILE A 41 -3.81 9.19 -12.23
C ILE A 41 -4.39 10.54 -11.77
N ARG A 42 -5.45 10.50 -10.97
CA ARG A 42 -6.10 11.72 -10.48
C ARG A 42 -5.19 12.52 -9.54
N ALA A 43 -4.48 11.87 -8.64
CA ALA A 43 -3.54 12.53 -7.76
C ALA A 43 -2.39 13.19 -8.54
N GLN A 44 -1.85 12.52 -9.56
CA GLN A 44 -0.83 13.09 -10.44
C GLN A 44 -1.35 14.30 -11.22
N SER A 45 -2.58 14.27 -11.71
CA SER A 45 -3.19 15.42 -12.40
C SER A 45 -3.34 16.65 -11.50
N LEU A 46 -3.36 16.45 -10.18
CA LEU A 46 -3.39 17.50 -9.16
C LEU A 46 -1.99 17.89 -8.67
N GLY A 47 -0.92 17.37 -9.26
CA GLY A 47 0.46 17.69 -8.91
C GLY A 47 1.01 16.93 -7.71
N TYR A 48 0.39 15.82 -7.33
CA TYR A 48 0.88 14.94 -6.27
C TYR A 48 1.65 13.75 -6.84
N SER A 49 2.65 13.33 -6.10
CA SER A 49 3.34 12.07 -6.31
C SER A 49 2.88 11.04 -5.29
N LEU A 50 2.83 9.78 -5.70
CA LEU A 50 2.42 8.68 -4.85
C LEU A 50 3.53 7.64 -4.77
N HIS A 51 3.60 6.97 -3.63
CA HIS A 51 4.51 5.86 -3.43
C HIS A 51 3.80 4.79 -2.60
N PRO A 52 3.70 3.55 -3.11
CA PRO A 52 3.09 2.46 -2.38
C PRO A 52 3.93 2.10 -1.15
N LEU A 53 3.23 1.87 -0.06
CA LEU A 53 3.77 1.26 1.15
C LEU A 53 3.23 -0.16 1.21
N THR A 54 4.11 -1.12 1.43
CA THR A 54 3.73 -2.53 1.44
C THR A 54 4.03 -3.11 2.82
N PRO A 55 3.16 -2.90 3.80
CA PRO A 55 3.32 -3.51 5.11
C PRO A 55 3.15 -5.02 5.04
N VAL A 56 3.78 -5.73 5.95
CA VAL A 56 3.70 -7.20 6.03
C VAL A 56 2.27 -7.71 6.14
N SER A 57 1.38 -6.92 6.74
CA SER A 57 -0.06 -7.22 6.86
C SER A 57 -0.80 -7.38 5.52
N LEU A 58 -0.25 -6.86 4.42
CA LEU A 58 -0.82 -7.11 3.09
C LEU A 58 -0.53 -8.52 2.56
N TYR A 59 0.53 -9.15 3.03
CA TYR A 59 0.90 -10.53 2.65
C TYR A 59 0.39 -11.57 3.64
N ALA A 60 0.01 -11.15 4.82
CA ALA A 60 -0.41 -12.01 5.91
C ALA A 60 -1.75 -11.54 6.44
N THR A 61 -2.81 -12.05 5.84
CA THR A 61 -4.20 -11.66 6.11
C THR A 61 -4.75 -12.28 7.40
N ASP A 62 -4.06 -13.24 7.98
CA ASP A 62 -4.45 -13.93 9.21
C ASP A 62 -3.25 -14.28 10.09
N ALA A 63 -3.54 -14.73 11.31
CA ALA A 63 -2.54 -15.06 12.32
C ALA A 63 -1.64 -16.24 11.93
N ASP A 64 -2.11 -17.16 11.10
CA ASP A 64 -1.34 -18.33 10.66
C ASP A 64 -0.33 -17.93 9.60
N HIS A 65 -0.72 -17.10 8.65
CA HIS A 65 0.20 -16.50 7.68
C HIS A 65 1.26 -15.63 8.36
N LEU A 66 0.88 -14.82 9.36
CA LEU A 66 1.83 -14.02 10.14
C LEU A 66 2.84 -14.90 10.88
N ARG A 67 2.39 -16.02 11.47
CA ARG A 67 3.29 -16.98 12.14
C ARG A 67 4.23 -17.68 11.16
N ALA A 68 3.75 -18.00 9.96
CA ALA A 68 4.58 -18.61 8.92
C ALA A 68 5.65 -17.65 8.39
N LEU A 69 5.30 -16.38 8.15
CA LEU A 69 6.23 -15.39 7.60
C LEU A 69 7.21 -14.82 8.63
N ALA A 70 6.78 -14.65 9.88
CA ALA A 70 7.57 -14.00 10.91
C ALA A 70 7.28 -14.60 12.30
N PRO A 71 7.66 -15.86 12.57
CA PRO A 71 7.28 -16.59 13.78
C PRO A 71 7.66 -15.86 15.07
N THR A 72 8.81 -15.21 15.10
CA THR A 72 9.32 -14.49 16.29
C THR A 72 8.62 -13.15 16.52
N ARG A 73 7.92 -12.59 15.53
CA ARG A 73 7.29 -11.27 15.57
C ARG A 73 5.79 -11.30 15.29
N ALA A 74 5.21 -12.47 15.13
CA ALA A 74 3.81 -12.61 14.74
C ALA A 74 2.84 -11.86 15.67
N ARG A 75 3.09 -11.89 16.98
CA ARG A 75 2.25 -11.18 17.96
C ARG A 75 2.37 -9.65 17.83
N GLU A 76 3.58 -9.12 17.64
CA GLU A 76 3.82 -7.69 17.42
C GLU A 76 3.15 -7.22 16.12
N LEU A 77 3.28 -8.01 15.05
CA LEU A 77 2.69 -7.70 13.76
C LEU A 77 1.15 -7.76 13.78
N ALA A 78 0.58 -8.71 14.52
CA ALA A 78 -0.87 -8.77 14.70
C ALA A 78 -1.40 -7.53 15.43
N ALA A 79 -0.77 -7.12 16.52
CA ALA A 79 -1.14 -5.91 17.24
C ALA A 79 -1.05 -4.64 16.35
N LEU A 80 0.01 -4.51 15.53
CA LEU A 80 0.15 -3.40 14.60
C LEU A 80 -0.91 -3.44 13.48
N SER A 81 -1.33 -4.62 13.05
CA SER A 81 -2.41 -4.79 12.09
C SER A 81 -3.76 -4.34 12.68
N ASP A 82 -4.02 -4.69 13.95
CA ASP A 82 -5.23 -4.26 14.66
C ASP A 82 -5.26 -2.73 14.84
N GLU A 83 -4.11 -2.12 15.20
CA GLU A 83 -3.97 -0.67 15.28
C GLU A 83 -4.22 0.00 13.92
N LEU A 84 -3.67 -0.54 12.85
CA LEU A 84 -3.90 -0.02 11.49
C LEU A 84 -5.38 -0.10 11.13
N THR A 85 -6.04 -1.21 11.42
CA THR A 85 -7.46 -1.40 11.19
C THR A 85 -8.29 -0.36 11.95
N ALA A 86 -7.98 -0.12 13.21
CA ALA A 86 -8.65 0.89 14.02
C ALA A 86 -8.45 2.31 13.47
N LEU A 87 -7.25 2.64 12.99
CA LEU A 87 -6.94 3.95 12.41
C LEU A 87 -7.63 4.18 11.06
N THR A 88 -7.82 3.14 10.28
CA THR A 88 -8.44 3.25 8.95
C THR A 88 -9.97 3.15 9.00
N ALA A 89 -10.53 2.86 10.15
CA ALA A 89 -11.98 2.81 10.41
C ALA A 89 -12.75 2.00 9.35
N HIS A 90 -12.15 0.91 8.88
CA HIS A 90 -12.85 0.10 7.89
C HIS A 90 -14.03 -0.67 8.47
N GLN A 91 -14.97 -0.95 7.59
CA GLN A 91 -16.18 -1.69 7.94
C GLN A 91 -15.89 -3.18 8.14
N PRO A 92 -16.72 -3.91 8.87
CA PRO A 92 -16.59 -5.36 8.95
C PRO A 92 -16.53 -6.00 7.56
N GLY A 93 -15.60 -6.92 7.35
CA GLY A 93 -15.39 -7.59 6.06
C GLY A 93 -14.56 -6.81 5.04
N GLU A 94 -14.13 -5.59 5.37
CA GLU A 94 -13.16 -4.87 4.56
C GLU A 94 -11.72 -5.31 4.88
N HIS A 95 -10.91 -5.32 3.82
CA HIS A 95 -9.50 -5.62 3.89
C HIS A 95 -8.69 -4.49 3.27
N VAL A 96 -7.53 -4.19 3.82
CA VAL A 96 -6.60 -3.23 3.22
C VAL A 96 -6.01 -3.85 1.96
N ALA A 97 -6.26 -3.23 0.81
CA ALA A 97 -5.71 -3.65 -0.47
C ALA A 97 -4.39 -2.96 -0.79
N LEU A 98 -4.27 -1.67 -0.46
CA LEU A 98 -3.08 -0.88 -0.74
C LEU A 98 -3.00 0.32 0.20
N ILE A 99 -1.77 0.67 0.58
CA ILE A 99 -1.46 1.89 1.31
C ILE A 99 -0.53 2.74 0.44
N LEU A 100 -0.88 4.00 0.27
CA LEU A 100 -0.12 4.96 -0.54
C LEU A 100 0.25 6.16 0.31
N ARG A 101 1.50 6.55 0.32
CA ARG A 101 1.88 7.89 0.77
C ARG A 101 1.72 8.88 -0.37
N ILE A 102 1.25 10.06 -0.06
CA ILE A 102 1.01 11.16 -0.98
C ILE A 102 1.94 12.29 -0.59
N PHE A 103 2.62 12.90 -1.54
CA PHE A 103 3.56 14.00 -1.30
C PHE A 103 3.72 14.85 -2.55
N ARG A 104 4.22 16.06 -2.35
CA ARG A 104 4.65 16.92 -3.46
C ARG A 104 6.15 16.82 -3.65
N THR A 105 6.59 16.85 -4.89
CA THR A 105 8.00 16.89 -5.24
C THR A 105 8.23 17.91 -6.36
N SER A 106 9.36 18.59 -6.31
CA SER A 106 9.80 19.48 -7.38
C SER A 106 10.50 18.76 -8.52
N SER A 107 10.84 17.48 -8.33
CA SER A 107 11.51 16.65 -9.35
C SER A 107 10.59 15.54 -9.83
N SER A 108 10.46 15.38 -11.13
CA SER A 108 9.84 14.19 -11.70
C SER A 108 10.75 12.97 -11.57
N ALA A 109 10.17 11.80 -11.32
CA ALA A 109 10.90 10.56 -11.40
C ALA A 109 11.40 10.34 -12.84
N PRO A 110 12.60 9.78 -13.05
CA PRO A 110 13.03 9.44 -14.37
C PRO A 110 12.06 8.43 -15.00
N PRO A 111 11.76 8.56 -16.30
CA PRO A 111 10.85 7.62 -16.96
C PRO A 111 11.42 6.21 -16.90
N SER A 112 10.56 5.23 -16.65
CA SER A 112 10.95 3.82 -16.71
C SER A 112 11.44 3.45 -18.11
N ARG A 113 12.57 2.76 -18.20
CA ARG A 113 13.04 2.22 -19.47
C ARG A 113 12.08 1.11 -19.90
N ARG A 114 11.25 1.37 -20.90
CA ARG A 114 10.49 0.33 -21.58
C ARG A 114 11.41 -0.43 -22.52
N ARG A 115 11.35 -1.75 -22.50
CA ARG A 115 11.96 -2.52 -23.59
C ARG A 115 11.28 -2.12 -24.87
N SER A 116 12.06 -1.74 -25.91
CA SER A 116 11.51 -1.65 -27.26
C SER A 116 10.92 -3.03 -27.58
N GLN A 117 9.64 -3.07 -27.90
CA GLN A 117 9.08 -4.27 -28.54
C GLN A 117 9.86 -4.40 -29.86
N ARG A 118 10.72 -5.41 -29.96
CA ARG A 118 11.20 -5.83 -31.27
C ARG A 118 9.98 -6.41 -31.97
N GLU A 119 9.53 -5.75 -33.00
CA GLU A 119 8.62 -6.36 -33.95
C GLU A 119 9.24 -7.67 -34.46
N PRO A 120 8.43 -8.74 -34.61
CA PRO A 120 8.89 -10.04 -35.11
C PRO A 120 9.42 -9.95 -36.54
#